data_7c6b496ce467241d4b7ca2eb5143742f
#
_entry.id   7c6b496ce467241d4b7ca2eb5143742f
#
_cell.length_a   1.000
_cell.length_b   1.000
_cell.length_c   1.000
_cell.angle_alpha   90.00
_cell.angle_beta   90.00
_cell.angle_gamma   90.00
#
_symmetry.space_group_name_H-M   'P 1'
#
loop_
_entity.id
_entity.type
_entity.pdbx_description
1 polymer ?
#
loop_
_entity_poly.entity_id
_entity_poly.type
_entity_poly.pdbx_seq_one_letter_code
_entity_poly.pdbx_strand_id
1 'polypeptide(L)'
;MASDTFPAALPAHLQVLRRHFIDLRDGRHGDNAVSREDKERLFAEAVSFLDLHARQALEEINQSLLLATGTVMATGVLRSADGGLTATWTLSWPEQLERRISPITLEAFFSSSFHHPHLRGATVGNWPLNIFSSDEAEAELPILRAIASADLHNLVFQSDYRIIPAIMINR
;
A
#
# COMPACT_ATOMS: atom_id res chain seq x y z
N MET A 1 11.24 34.65 32.93
CA MET A 1 10.46 34.52 31.67
C MET A 1 10.44 33.07 31.26
N ALA A 2 9.34 32.37 31.50
CA ALA A 2 9.18 31.02 31.05
C ALA A 2 8.92 31.06 29.53
N SER A 3 9.82 30.46 28.78
CA SER A 3 9.61 30.27 27.33
C SER A 3 8.43 29.32 27.17
N ASP A 4 7.30 29.84 26.69
CA ASP A 4 6.20 29.04 26.18
C ASP A 4 6.70 28.27 24.97
N THR A 5 7.27 27.11 25.23
CA THR A 5 7.58 26.14 24.17
C THR A 5 6.26 25.52 23.76
N PHE A 6 5.64 26.03 22.69
CA PHE A 6 4.52 25.33 22.04
C PHE A 6 4.98 23.90 21.75
N PRO A 7 4.22 22.88 22.16
CA PRO A 7 4.59 21.53 21.84
C PRO A 7 4.68 21.41 20.29
N ALA A 8 5.84 21.00 19.80
CA ALA A 8 6.03 20.75 18.39
C ALA A 8 4.90 19.84 17.88
N ALA A 9 4.28 20.20 16.76
CA ALA A 9 3.22 19.40 16.17
C ALA A 9 3.73 17.96 15.98
N LEU A 10 2.93 16.98 16.40
CA LEU A 10 3.29 15.57 16.24
C LEU A 10 3.58 15.27 14.75
N PRO A 11 4.64 14.50 14.44
CA PRO A 11 4.87 14.00 13.09
C PRO A 11 3.62 13.30 12.53
N ALA A 12 3.38 13.40 11.22
CA ALA A 12 2.15 12.93 10.58
C ALA A 12 1.82 11.45 10.90
N HIS A 13 2.84 10.57 10.86
CA HIS A 13 2.65 9.16 11.19
C HIS A 13 2.23 8.91 12.64
N LEU A 14 2.69 9.75 13.59
CA LEU A 14 2.28 9.66 14.99
C LEU A 14 0.87 10.24 15.20
N GLN A 15 0.48 11.24 14.41
CA GLN A 15 -0.90 11.75 14.43
C GLN A 15 -1.89 10.67 13.99
N VAL A 16 -1.57 9.92 12.94
CA VAL A 16 -2.37 8.80 12.46
C VAL A 16 -2.50 7.72 13.53
N LEU A 17 -1.39 7.28 14.12
CA LEU A 17 -1.40 6.28 15.19
C LEU A 17 -2.22 6.75 16.39
N ARG A 18 -2.06 7.99 16.80
CA ARG A 18 -2.81 8.57 17.93
C ARG A 18 -4.32 8.54 17.65
N ARG A 19 -4.74 8.91 16.46
CA ARG A 19 -6.16 8.85 16.05
C ARG A 19 -6.68 7.41 16.15
N HIS A 20 -5.97 6.42 15.63
CA HIS A 20 -6.35 5.01 15.75
C HIS A 20 -6.50 4.54 17.19
N PHE A 21 -5.56 4.93 18.07
CA PHE A 21 -5.63 4.54 19.48
C PHE A 21 -6.80 5.21 20.20
N ILE A 22 -7.15 6.45 19.82
CA ILE A 22 -8.33 7.14 20.32
C ILE A 22 -9.60 6.42 19.86
N ASP A 23 -9.69 6.07 18.57
CA ASP A 23 -10.83 5.35 18.01
C ASP A 23 -11.02 3.99 18.68
N LEU A 24 -9.92 3.26 18.89
CA LEU A 24 -9.95 1.98 19.61
C LEU A 24 -10.41 2.14 21.06
N ARG A 25 -9.90 3.16 21.79
CA ARG A 25 -10.31 3.48 23.16
C ARG A 25 -11.80 3.78 23.26
N ASP A 26 -12.33 4.53 22.29
CA ASP A 26 -13.72 4.99 22.25
C ASP A 26 -14.68 3.96 21.65
N GLY A 27 -14.18 2.74 21.35
CA GLY A 27 -14.97 1.66 20.73
C GLY A 27 -15.39 1.97 19.30
N ARG A 28 -14.74 2.92 18.65
CA ARG A 28 -14.97 3.29 17.26
C ARG A 28 -13.99 2.54 16.37
N HIS A 29 -14.48 2.12 15.22
CA HIS A 29 -13.62 1.59 14.17
C HIS A 29 -14.10 2.20 12.88
N GLY A 30 -13.39 3.21 12.40
CA GLY A 30 -13.78 3.97 11.23
C GLY A 30 -15.30 4.23 11.15
N ASP A 31 -15.74 5.44 11.21
CA ASP A 31 -17.16 5.83 11.10
C ASP A 31 -18.16 4.97 11.92
N ASN A 32 -17.79 4.48 13.10
CA ASN A 32 -18.59 3.61 13.95
C ASN A 32 -18.95 2.24 13.35
N ALA A 33 -18.19 1.71 12.40
CA ALA A 33 -18.42 0.37 11.89
C ALA A 33 -18.25 -0.69 13.00
N VAL A 34 -19.34 -1.33 13.38
CA VAL A 34 -19.40 -2.32 14.45
C VAL A 34 -19.46 -3.73 13.87
N SER A 35 -20.22 -3.94 12.79
CA SER A 35 -20.40 -5.23 12.16
C SER A 35 -19.25 -5.57 11.18
N ARG A 36 -19.07 -6.86 10.93
CA ARG A 36 -18.14 -7.34 9.88
C ARG A 36 -18.53 -6.80 8.50
N GLU A 37 -19.81 -6.76 8.21
CA GLU A 37 -20.36 -6.27 6.95
C GLU A 37 -20.03 -4.78 6.74
N ASP A 38 -20.19 -3.94 7.77
CA ASP A 38 -19.80 -2.53 7.70
C ASP A 38 -18.31 -2.36 7.47
N LYS A 39 -17.48 -3.17 8.13
CA LYS A 39 -16.03 -3.15 7.94
C LYS A 39 -15.61 -3.60 6.53
N GLU A 40 -16.29 -4.58 5.96
CA GLU A 40 -16.06 -5.01 4.57
C GLU A 40 -16.47 -3.92 3.58
N ARG A 41 -17.57 -3.21 3.83
CA ARG A 41 -17.96 -2.04 3.03
C ARG A 41 -16.90 -0.93 3.10
N LEU A 42 -16.42 -0.59 4.29
CA LEU A 42 -15.34 0.39 4.46
C LEU A 42 -14.04 -0.05 3.80
N PHE A 43 -13.72 -1.34 3.81
CA PHE A 43 -12.57 -1.86 3.08
C PHE A 43 -12.72 -1.64 1.57
N ALA A 44 -13.88 -1.90 0.99
CA ALA A 44 -14.14 -1.64 -0.42
C ALA A 44 -14.03 -0.15 -0.78
N GLU A 45 -14.51 0.73 0.09
CA GLU A 45 -14.34 2.18 -0.07
C GLU A 45 -12.87 2.59 0.02
N ALA A 46 -12.13 2.05 0.99
CA ALA A 46 -10.68 2.31 1.13
C ALA A 46 -9.90 1.88 -0.12
N VAL A 47 -10.19 0.70 -0.67
CA VAL A 47 -9.59 0.23 -1.93
C VAL A 47 -9.89 1.19 -3.08
N SER A 48 -11.12 1.70 -3.15
CA SER A 48 -11.52 2.68 -4.17
C SER A 48 -10.73 4.00 -4.04
N PHE A 49 -10.53 4.50 -2.82
CA PHE A 49 -9.70 5.69 -2.58
C PHE A 49 -8.22 5.45 -2.87
N LEU A 50 -7.72 4.25 -2.59
CA LEU A 50 -6.31 3.90 -2.80
C LEU A 50 -5.94 3.69 -4.27
N ASP A 51 -6.88 3.33 -5.13
CA ASP A 51 -6.59 2.85 -6.50
C ASP A 51 -5.70 3.83 -7.27
N LEU A 52 -6.03 5.12 -7.24
CA LEU A 52 -5.23 6.16 -7.89
C LEU A 52 -3.78 6.19 -7.37
N HIS A 53 -3.62 6.15 -6.07
CA HIS A 53 -2.32 6.31 -5.40
C HIS A 53 -1.46 5.04 -5.50
N ALA A 54 -2.06 3.86 -5.44
CA ALA A 54 -1.36 2.59 -5.66
C ALA A 54 -0.85 2.48 -7.10
N ARG A 55 -1.68 2.85 -8.08
CA ARG A 55 -1.26 2.94 -9.48
C ARG A 55 -0.15 3.97 -9.67
N GLN A 56 -0.27 5.13 -9.05
CA GLN A 56 0.76 6.17 -9.11
C GLN A 56 2.10 5.67 -8.59
N ALA A 57 2.15 5.03 -7.42
CA ALA A 57 3.39 4.51 -6.85
C ALA A 57 4.08 3.49 -7.78
N LEU A 58 3.32 2.62 -8.43
CA LEU A 58 3.84 1.65 -9.39
C LEU A 58 4.24 2.30 -10.72
N GLU A 59 3.45 3.25 -11.20
CA GLU A 59 3.72 3.94 -12.47
C GLU A 59 4.96 4.84 -12.38
N GLU A 60 5.27 5.42 -11.23
CA GLU A 60 6.52 6.15 -11.00
C GLU A 60 7.75 5.25 -11.19
N ILE A 61 7.69 4.00 -10.70
CA ILE A 61 8.73 2.99 -10.97
C ILE A 61 8.80 2.66 -12.45
N ASN A 62 7.63 2.43 -13.06
CA ASN A 62 7.52 2.09 -14.48
C ASN A 62 8.19 3.16 -15.35
N GLN A 63 7.85 4.42 -15.15
CA GLN A 63 8.40 5.53 -15.92
C GLN A 63 9.90 5.74 -15.68
N SER A 64 10.34 5.64 -14.44
CA SER A 64 11.71 6.01 -14.04
C SER A 64 12.74 4.90 -14.28
N LEU A 65 12.37 3.65 -14.02
CA LEU A 65 13.29 2.52 -14.02
C LEU A 65 13.03 1.50 -15.12
N LEU A 66 11.78 1.36 -15.55
CA LEU A 66 11.38 0.36 -16.54
C LEU A 66 11.13 0.98 -17.93
N LEU A 67 11.43 2.26 -18.11
CA LEU A 67 11.32 3.00 -19.39
C LEU A 67 9.89 2.92 -19.98
N ALA A 68 8.87 2.91 -19.12
CA ALA A 68 7.46 2.79 -19.49
C ALA A 68 7.11 1.49 -20.25
N THR A 69 7.91 0.44 -20.12
CA THR A 69 7.64 -0.86 -20.75
C THR A 69 6.75 -1.76 -19.91
N GLY A 70 6.55 -1.40 -18.63
CA GLY A 70 5.73 -2.16 -17.70
C GLY A 70 4.22 -1.91 -17.87
N THR A 71 3.46 -2.81 -17.28
CA THR A 71 1.99 -2.72 -17.22
C THR A 71 1.53 -2.79 -15.77
N VAL A 72 0.77 -1.78 -15.36
CA VAL A 72 0.11 -1.76 -14.05
C VAL A 72 -1.30 -2.32 -14.19
N MET A 73 -1.62 -3.32 -13.37
CA MET A 73 -2.94 -3.93 -13.29
C MET A 73 -3.51 -3.86 -11.88
N ALA A 74 -4.83 -3.84 -11.76
CA ALA A 74 -5.54 -3.92 -10.49
C ALA A 74 -6.68 -4.92 -10.60
N THR A 75 -6.92 -5.67 -9.52
CA THR A 75 -7.98 -6.67 -9.46
C THR A 75 -9.33 -6.10 -9.02
N GLY A 76 -9.32 -4.93 -8.35
CA GLY A 76 -10.44 -4.53 -7.52
C GLY A 76 -10.59 -5.45 -6.30
N VAL A 77 -11.70 -5.30 -5.58
CA VAL A 77 -11.97 -6.12 -4.40
C VAL A 77 -12.46 -7.50 -4.81
N LEU A 78 -11.78 -8.52 -4.30
CA LEU A 78 -12.12 -9.93 -4.49
C LEU A 78 -12.29 -10.61 -3.14
N ARG A 79 -13.12 -11.66 -3.09
CA ARG A 79 -13.21 -12.53 -1.92
C ARG A 79 -12.08 -13.56 -1.97
N SER A 80 -11.31 -13.63 -0.90
CA SER A 80 -10.22 -14.60 -0.76
C SER A 80 -10.72 -15.98 -0.33
N ALA A 81 -9.87 -17.00 -0.45
CA ALA A 81 -10.23 -18.39 -0.14
C ALA A 81 -10.59 -18.60 1.34
N ASP A 82 -10.04 -17.79 2.26
CA ASP A 82 -10.37 -17.82 3.68
C ASP A 82 -11.68 -17.09 4.04
N GLY A 83 -12.39 -16.55 3.03
CA GLY A 83 -13.61 -15.77 3.20
C GLY A 83 -13.38 -14.28 3.47
N GLY A 84 -12.12 -13.83 3.57
CA GLY A 84 -11.77 -12.42 3.67
C GLY A 84 -11.90 -11.67 2.35
N LEU A 85 -11.38 -10.44 2.31
CA LEU A 85 -11.33 -9.61 1.12
C LEU A 85 -9.88 -9.27 0.76
N THR A 86 -9.60 -9.12 -0.52
CA THR A 86 -8.30 -8.71 -1.03
C THR A 86 -8.46 -7.83 -2.26
N ALA A 87 -7.49 -6.95 -2.48
CA ALA A 87 -7.34 -6.18 -3.71
C ALA A 87 -5.86 -6.03 -3.99
N THR A 88 -5.44 -6.23 -5.24
CA THR A 88 -4.03 -6.17 -5.61
C THR A 88 -3.80 -5.19 -6.74
N TRP A 89 -2.64 -4.54 -6.70
CA TRP A 89 -2.06 -3.75 -7.78
C TRP A 89 -0.70 -4.34 -8.12
N THR A 90 -0.49 -4.68 -9.38
CA THR A 90 0.74 -5.34 -9.83
C THR A 90 1.41 -4.53 -10.93
N LEU A 91 2.74 -4.53 -10.94
CA LEU A 91 3.57 -3.99 -12.01
C LEU A 91 4.41 -5.13 -12.58
N SER A 92 4.13 -5.48 -13.84
CA SER A 92 4.87 -6.47 -14.62
C SER A 92 5.57 -5.80 -15.79
N TRP A 93 6.73 -6.31 -16.19
CA TRP A 93 7.49 -5.78 -17.33
C TRP A 93 8.23 -6.91 -18.06
N PRO A 94 8.67 -6.70 -19.32
CA PRO A 94 9.21 -7.77 -20.17
C PRO A 94 10.35 -8.57 -19.55
N GLU A 95 11.37 -7.90 -19.00
CA GLU A 95 12.56 -8.55 -18.44
C GLU A 95 12.24 -9.39 -17.20
N GLN A 96 11.30 -8.93 -16.37
CA GLN A 96 10.79 -9.67 -15.23
C GLN A 96 10.04 -10.93 -15.68
N LEU A 97 9.16 -10.80 -16.68
CA LEU A 97 8.37 -11.91 -17.21
C LEU A 97 9.25 -12.97 -17.88
N GLU A 98 10.22 -12.56 -18.70
CA GLU A 98 11.16 -13.46 -19.38
C GLU A 98 11.92 -14.33 -18.38
N ARG A 99 12.30 -13.76 -17.24
CA ARG A 99 13.02 -14.46 -16.17
C ARG A 99 12.12 -15.19 -15.19
N ARG A 100 10.79 -15.15 -15.39
CA ARG A 100 9.79 -15.78 -14.51
C ARG A 100 9.88 -15.32 -13.05
N ILE A 101 10.24 -14.07 -12.85
CA ILE A 101 10.29 -13.44 -11.53
C ILE A 101 8.89 -12.91 -11.20
N SER A 102 8.49 -12.94 -9.94
CA SER A 102 7.20 -12.37 -9.52
C SER A 102 7.15 -10.86 -9.76
N PRO A 103 6.01 -10.30 -10.19
CA PRO A 103 5.85 -8.86 -10.34
C PRO A 103 5.91 -8.15 -9.00
N ILE A 104 6.13 -6.83 -9.02
CA ILE A 104 5.89 -6.01 -7.83
C ILE A 104 4.38 -6.02 -7.56
N THR A 105 4.00 -6.30 -6.32
CA THR A 105 2.59 -6.41 -5.92
C THR A 105 2.35 -5.61 -4.64
N LEU A 106 1.43 -4.65 -4.73
CA LEU A 106 0.82 -4.02 -3.56
C LEU A 106 -0.50 -4.73 -3.30
N GLU A 107 -0.76 -5.12 -2.07
CA GLU A 107 -2.00 -5.82 -1.70
C GLU A 107 -2.64 -5.18 -0.48
N ALA A 108 -3.91 -4.83 -0.62
CA ALA A 108 -4.78 -4.55 0.51
C ALA A 108 -5.55 -5.83 0.84
N PHE A 109 -5.63 -6.20 2.12
CA PHE A 109 -6.33 -7.40 2.52
C PHE A 109 -7.01 -7.25 3.88
N PHE A 110 -8.14 -7.92 4.02
CA PHE A 110 -8.93 -8.00 5.23
C PHE A 110 -9.27 -9.46 5.49
N SER A 111 -8.34 -10.17 6.14
CA SER A 111 -8.50 -11.59 6.48
C SER A 111 -9.74 -11.83 7.34
N SER A 112 -10.37 -12.98 7.19
CA SER A 112 -11.52 -13.39 8.01
C SER A 112 -11.22 -13.40 9.51
N SER A 113 -9.96 -13.61 9.89
CA SER A 113 -9.50 -13.64 11.29
C SER A 113 -9.05 -12.28 11.84
N PHE A 114 -8.95 -11.24 11.00
CA PHE A 114 -8.48 -9.93 11.41
C PHE A 114 -9.61 -9.00 11.82
N HIS A 115 -9.32 -8.08 12.75
CA HIS A 115 -10.27 -7.06 13.20
C HIS A 115 -10.24 -5.80 12.35
N HIS A 116 -9.18 -5.58 11.59
CA HIS A 116 -8.98 -4.46 10.68
C HIS A 116 -8.14 -4.87 9.47
N PRO A 117 -8.25 -4.13 8.35
CA PRO A 117 -7.48 -4.44 7.14
C PRO A 117 -6.03 -3.99 7.23
N HIS A 118 -5.22 -4.53 6.31
CA HIS A 118 -3.79 -4.25 6.18
C HIS A 118 -3.40 -4.03 4.73
N LEU A 119 -2.25 -3.36 4.56
CA LEU A 119 -1.48 -3.34 3.33
C LEU A 119 -0.25 -4.25 3.46
N ARG A 120 0.18 -4.83 2.36
CA ARG A 120 1.45 -5.56 2.28
C ARG A 120 2.05 -5.51 0.88
N GLY A 121 3.35 -5.80 0.83
CA GLY A 121 4.08 -6.22 -0.35
C GLY A 121 4.74 -7.57 -0.10
N ALA A 122 5.69 -7.97 -0.94
CA ALA A 122 6.45 -9.21 -0.71
C ALA A 122 7.41 -9.09 0.49
N THR A 123 7.91 -7.89 0.76
CA THR A 123 8.90 -7.61 1.82
C THR A 123 8.26 -7.02 3.07
N VAL A 124 7.30 -6.14 2.91
CA VAL A 124 6.59 -5.46 4.00
C VAL A 124 5.24 -6.13 4.19
N GLY A 125 5.02 -6.72 5.36
CA GLY A 125 3.75 -7.34 5.73
C GLY A 125 2.99 -6.54 6.79
N ASN A 126 1.67 -6.69 6.80
CA ASN A 126 0.79 -6.22 7.86
C ASN A 126 0.92 -4.72 8.21
N TRP A 127 1.08 -3.87 7.22
CA TRP A 127 0.96 -2.43 7.43
C TRP A 127 -0.52 -2.06 7.66
N PRO A 128 -0.88 -1.34 8.74
CA PRO A 128 -2.27 -1.00 9.01
C PRO A 128 -2.90 -0.19 7.88
N LEU A 129 -4.08 -0.59 7.42
CA LEU A 129 -4.87 0.13 6.44
C LEU A 129 -6.06 0.80 7.12
N ASN A 130 -5.96 2.10 7.33
CA ASN A 130 -6.98 2.90 8.03
C ASN A 130 -7.30 4.15 7.21
N ILE A 131 -7.97 3.93 6.09
CA ILE A 131 -8.32 4.95 5.11
C ILE A 131 -9.83 5.03 5.02
N PHE A 132 -10.38 6.20 5.30
CA PHE A 132 -11.81 6.49 5.31
C PHE A 132 -12.16 7.70 4.45
N SER A 133 -11.17 8.31 3.80
CA SER A 133 -11.35 9.46 2.93
C SER A 133 -10.28 9.52 1.84
N SER A 134 -10.54 10.33 0.82
CA SER A 134 -9.58 10.59 -0.26
C SER A 134 -8.29 11.25 0.25
N ASP A 135 -8.39 12.16 1.21
CA ASP A 135 -7.22 12.85 1.78
C ASP A 135 -6.32 11.88 2.56
N GLU A 136 -6.92 10.92 3.26
CA GLU A 136 -6.18 9.87 3.96
C GLU A 136 -5.50 8.91 2.99
N ALA A 137 -6.13 8.62 1.85
CA ALA A 137 -5.52 7.82 0.80
C ALA A 137 -4.33 8.53 0.14
N GLU A 138 -4.43 9.84 -0.10
CA GLU A 138 -3.31 10.64 -0.60
C GLU A 138 -2.14 10.63 0.40
N ALA A 139 -2.43 10.75 1.68
CA ALA A 139 -1.43 10.69 2.75
C ALA A 139 -0.74 9.31 2.87
N GLU A 140 -1.33 8.25 2.32
CA GLU A 140 -0.76 6.90 2.28
C GLU A 140 0.24 6.70 1.12
N LEU A 141 0.27 7.59 0.14
CA LEU A 141 1.16 7.46 -1.03
C LEU A 141 2.64 7.24 -0.67
N PRO A 142 3.25 7.93 0.32
CA PRO A 142 4.62 7.64 0.73
C PRO A 142 4.82 6.19 1.21
N ILE A 143 3.84 5.59 1.86
CA ILE A 143 3.88 4.20 2.33
C ILE A 143 3.80 3.23 1.14
N LEU A 144 2.89 3.47 0.19
CA LEU A 144 2.79 2.68 -1.04
C LEU A 144 4.10 2.71 -1.84
N ARG A 145 4.72 3.88 -1.94
CA ARG A 145 6.05 4.05 -2.56
C ARG A 145 7.13 3.25 -1.82
N ALA A 146 7.13 3.31 -0.49
CA ALA A 146 8.11 2.59 0.33
C ALA A 146 7.97 1.07 0.17
N ILE A 147 6.74 0.54 0.19
CA ILE A 147 6.46 -0.89 -0.01
C ILE A 147 6.92 -1.33 -1.40
N ALA A 148 6.51 -0.63 -2.44
CA ALA A 148 6.89 -0.95 -3.82
C ALA A 148 8.40 -0.87 -4.05
N SER A 149 9.06 0.14 -3.48
CA SER A 149 10.51 0.31 -3.57
C SER A 149 11.28 -0.77 -2.83
N ALA A 150 10.85 -1.17 -1.65
CA ALA A 150 11.43 -2.26 -0.89
C ALA A 150 11.32 -3.59 -1.65
N ASP A 151 10.17 -3.86 -2.26
CA ASP A 151 9.94 -5.05 -3.06
C ASP A 151 10.85 -5.07 -4.29
N LEU A 152 10.93 -3.99 -5.05
CA LEU A 152 11.81 -3.89 -6.21
C LEU A 152 13.28 -4.05 -5.82
N HIS A 153 13.72 -3.37 -4.76
CA HIS A 153 15.07 -3.48 -4.26
C HIS A 153 15.44 -4.95 -3.97
N ASN A 154 14.63 -5.63 -3.18
CA ASN A 154 14.90 -7.01 -2.81
C ASN A 154 14.80 -7.97 -3.99
N LEU A 155 13.88 -7.74 -4.89
CA LEU A 155 13.73 -8.52 -6.11
C LEU A 155 15.00 -8.46 -6.99
N VAL A 156 15.57 -7.27 -7.17
CA VAL A 156 16.80 -7.07 -7.92
C VAL A 156 17.99 -7.74 -7.24
N PHE A 157 18.15 -7.55 -5.93
CA PHE A 157 19.25 -8.15 -5.18
C PHE A 157 19.18 -9.68 -5.09
N GLN A 158 17.99 -10.25 -5.08
CA GLN A 158 17.77 -11.70 -5.07
C GLN A 158 17.85 -12.33 -6.47
N SER A 159 17.66 -11.56 -7.51
CA SER A 159 17.59 -12.04 -8.89
C SER A 159 18.75 -11.54 -9.73
N ASP A 160 18.57 -10.38 -10.37
CA ASP A 160 19.52 -9.81 -11.33
C ASP A 160 19.20 -8.34 -11.61
N TYR A 161 20.22 -7.49 -11.60
CA TYR A 161 20.06 -6.06 -11.95
C TYR A 161 19.65 -5.84 -13.42
N ARG A 162 19.92 -6.80 -14.30
CA ARG A 162 19.57 -6.73 -15.73
C ARG A 162 18.09 -6.73 -16.02
N ILE A 163 17.24 -6.97 -15.02
CA ILE A 163 15.80 -6.80 -15.17
C ILE A 163 15.36 -5.32 -15.16
N ILE A 164 16.27 -4.38 -14.87
CA ILE A 164 16.01 -2.94 -14.84
C ILE A 164 16.53 -2.28 -16.11
N PRO A 165 15.68 -2.02 -17.11
CA PRO A 165 16.15 -1.52 -18.40
C PRO A 165 16.82 -0.15 -18.33
N ALA A 166 16.41 0.74 -17.43
CA ALA A 166 16.97 2.08 -17.33
C ALA A 166 18.49 2.10 -17.03
N ILE A 167 18.99 1.12 -16.28
CA ILE A 167 20.44 1.06 -15.96
C ILE A 167 21.26 0.35 -17.05
N MET A 168 20.60 -0.19 -18.08
CA MET A 168 21.28 -0.90 -19.18
C MET A 168 21.59 0.02 -20.38
N ILE A 169 21.01 1.22 -20.44
CA ILE A 169 21.14 2.12 -21.60
C ILE A 169 22.49 2.86 -21.62
N ASN A 170 23.15 3.02 -20.47
CA ASN A 170 24.38 3.82 -20.32
C ASN A 170 25.66 2.98 -20.35
N ARG A 171 25.75 1.99 -21.23
CA ARG A 171 27.00 1.25 -21.49
C ARG A 171 27.43 1.38 -22.92
#